data_aebd38d8349180db5102e697b6529ea3
#
_entry.id   aebd38d8349180db5102e697b6529ea3
#
_cell.length_a   1.000
_cell.length_b   1.000
_cell.length_c   1.000
_cell.angle_alpha   90.00
_cell.angle_beta   90.00
_cell.angle_gamma   90.00
#
_symmetry.space_group_name_H-M   'P 1'
#
loop_
_entity.id
_entity.type
_entity.pdbx_description
1 polymer ?
#
loop_
_entity_poly.entity_id
_entity_poly.type
_entity_poly.pdbx_seq_one_letter_code
_entity_poly.pdbx_strand_id
1 'polypeptide(L)'
;MKIKKCSFDYDSTLSVKSVQKFVKRLLKEGVEVWIVTSRPSKKFNSPNFNNDLYEVAKSLGIKKEHIHFTHYVDKWFFLKDRGFLFHLDDDTIELELLEEHTNVIPICHYDWGIKYGGKKEWKNKCLKILNLEI
;
A
#
# COMPACT_ATOMS: atom_id res chain seq x y z
N MET A 1 9.67 -21.72 -0.36
CA MET A 1 9.28 -20.69 0.60
C MET A 1 8.26 -19.74 -0.01
N LYS A 2 7.16 -19.49 0.69
CA LYS A 2 6.09 -18.63 0.17
C LYS A 2 6.45 -17.16 0.35
N ILE A 3 6.37 -16.38 -0.73
CA ILE A 3 6.63 -14.94 -0.70
C ILE A 3 5.44 -14.23 -0.05
N LYS A 4 5.72 -13.38 0.92
CA LYS A 4 4.70 -12.53 1.57
C LYS A 4 4.54 -11.25 0.77
N LYS A 5 3.30 -10.90 0.47
CA LYS A 5 2.95 -9.80 -0.41
C LYS A 5 2.01 -8.82 0.28
N CYS A 6 2.28 -7.53 0.16
CA CYS A 6 1.44 -6.48 0.71
C CYS A 6 1.41 -5.28 -0.23
N SER A 7 0.47 -4.38 0.01
CA SER A 7 0.33 -3.18 -0.82
C SER A 7 0.15 -1.92 0.02
N PHE A 8 0.54 -0.80 -0.58
CA PHE A 8 0.46 0.53 0.01
C PHE A 8 -0.17 1.47 -1.01
N ASP A 9 -1.11 2.29 -0.55
CA ASP A 9 -1.55 3.45 -1.31
C ASP A 9 -0.38 4.43 -1.45
N TYR A 10 -0.43 5.33 -2.44
CA TYR A 10 0.65 6.30 -2.60
C TYR A 10 0.34 7.65 -1.93
N ASP A 11 -0.71 8.35 -2.37
CA ASP A 11 -1.03 9.70 -1.86
C ASP A 11 -1.38 9.65 -0.37
N SER A 12 -0.72 10.50 0.42
CA SER A 12 -0.87 10.55 1.88
C SER A 12 -0.53 9.24 2.60
N THR A 13 0.07 8.29 1.91
CA THR A 13 0.52 7.01 2.48
C THR A 13 1.98 6.79 2.14
N LEU A 14 2.34 6.19 1.02
CA LEU A 14 3.75 5.98 0.69
C LEU A 14 4.49 7.27 0.36
N SER A 15 3.79 8.34 0.01
CA SER A 15 4.39 9.67 -0.14
C SER A 15 4.94 10.23 1.18
N VAL A 16 4.55 9.66 2.32
CA VAL A 16 4.99 10.08 3.66
C VAL A 16 6.29 9.39 4.04
N LYS A 17 7.26 10.16 4.52
CA LYS A 17 8.62 9.67 4.83
C LYS A 17 8.65 8.51 5.82
N SER A 18 7.82 8.56 6.88
CA SER A 18 7.79 7.49 7.87
C SER A 18 7.30 6.16 7.29
N VAL A 19 6.38 6.22 6.33
CA VAL A 19 5.89 5.03 5.63
C VAL A 19 6.96 4.50 4.69
N GLN A 20 7.66 5.38 3.97
CA GLN A 20 8.78 5.00 3.10
C GLN A 20 9.85 4.25 3.88
N LYS A 21 10.20 4.75 5.06
CA LYS A 21 11.19 4.11 5.93
C LYS A 21 10.77 2.70 6.33
N PHE A 22 9.51 2.54 6.67
CA PHE A 22 8.96 1.23 7.03
C PHE A 22 8.98 0.26 5.84
N VAL A 23 8.57 0.72 4.67
CA VAL A 23 8.59 -0.08 3.44
C VAL A 23 10.02 -0.51 3.10
N LYS A 24 10.98 0.38 3.27
CA LYS A 24 12.40 0.04 3.05
C LYS A 24 12.83 -1.15 3.91
N ARG A 25 12.40 -1.18 5.16
CA ARG A 25 12.64 -2.32 6.06
C ARG A 25 12.00 -3.60 5.51
N LEU A 26 10.74 -3.53 5.09
CA LEU A 26 10.02 -4.69 4.56
C LEU A 26 10.73 -5.28 3.34
N LEU A 27 11.16 -4.43 2.43
CA LEU A 27 11.88 -4.88 1.22
C LEU A 27 13.19 -5.56 1.57
N LYS A 28 13.90 -5.06 2.57
CA LYS A 28 15.13 -5.70 3.07
C LYS A 28 14.88 -7.09 3.62
N GLU A 29 13.72 -7.31 4.21
CA GLU A 29 13.35 -8.61 4.79
C GLU A 29 12.68 -9.55 3.78
N GLY A 30 12.71 -9.18 2.49
CA GLY A 30 12.22 -10.04 1.42
C GLY A 30 10.72 -9.99 1.18
N VAL A 31 10.03 -9.03 1.76
CA VAL A 31 8.58 -8.85 1.53
C VAL A 31 8.37 -8.25 0.14
N GLU A 32 7.43 -8.77 -0.61
CA GLU A 32 7.02 -8.19 -1.90
C GLU A 32 6.05 -7.06 -1.64
N VAL A 33 6.47 -5.83 -1.95
CA VAL A 33 5.68 -4.62 -1.72
C VAL A 33 5.19 -4.06 -3.04
N TRP A 34 3.89 -3.80 -3.12
CA TRP A 34 3.23 -3.18 -4.26
C TRP A 34 2.74 -1.79 -3.91
N ILE A 35 2.70 -0.92 -4.91
CA ILE A 35 1.97 0.35 -4.83
C ILE A 35 0.66 0.14 -5.58
N VAL A 36 -0.47 0.35 -4.90
CA VAL A 36 -1.79 0.28 -5.50
C VAL A 36 -2.46 1.63 -5.26
N THR A 37 -2.57 2.41 -6.32
CA THR A 37 -3.04 3.80 -6.27
C THR A 37 -4.27 4.00 -7.14
N SER A 38 -5.17 4.89 -6.72
CA SER A 38 -6.35 5.27 -7.51
C SER A 38 -6.01 6.16 -8.70
N ARG A 39 -4.77 6.66 -8.79
CA ARG A 39 -4.34 7.51 -9.89
C ARG A 39 -4.51 6.81 -11.24
N PRO A 40 -4.69 7.57 -12.34
CA PRO A 40 -4.52 7.03 -13.68
C PRO A 40 -3.02 6.85 -13.98
N SER A 41 -2.70 5.87 -14.83
CA SER A 41 -1.31 5.63 -15.23
C SER A 41 -0.76 6.76 -16.11
N LYS A 42 -1.66 7.43 -16.85
CA LYS A 42 -1.34 8.57 -17.70
C LYS A 42 -2.42 9.63 -17.57
N LYS A 43 -2.03 10.89 -17.72
CA LYS A 43 -2.97 12.00 -17.73
C LYS A 43 -2.70 12.86 -18.95
N PHE A 44 -3.77 13.15 -19.72
CA PHE A 44 -3.66 13.97 -20.94
C PHE A 44 -3.04 15.33 -20.62
N ASN A 45 -2.07 15.77 -21.43
CA ASN A 45 -1.31 17.02 -21.25
C ASN A 45 -0.54 17.13 -19.92
N SER A 46 -0.30 16.01 -19.24
CA SER A 46 0.51 16.00 -18.02
C SER A 46 1.49 14.81 -18.06
N PRO A 47 2.51 14.86 -18.92
CA PRO A 47 3.43 13.73 -19.13
C PRO A 47 4.21 13.35 -17.88
N ASN A 48 4.37 14.30 -16.94
CA ASN A 48 5.12 14.07 -15.69
C ASN A 48 4.22 13.80 -14.48
N PHE A 49 2.95 13.49 -14.72
CA PHE A 49 1.94 13.38 -13.67
C PHE A 49 2.34 12.41 -12.54
N ASN A 50 2.93 11.28 -12.87
CA ASN A 50 3.30 10.25 -11.89
C ASN A 50 4.79 10.24 -11.54
N ASN A 51 5.56 11.27 -11.91
CA ASN A 51 6.99 11.30 -11.65
C ASN A 51 7.32 11.18 -10.16
N ASP A 52 6.56 11.82 -9.29
CA ASP A 52 6.75 11.74 -7.85
C ASP A 52 6.65 10.29 -7.35
N LEU A 53 5.64 9.58 -7.79
CA LEU A 53 5.41 8.18 -7.43
C LEU A 53 6.55 7.29 -7.94
N TYR A 54 6.94 7.47 -9.20
CA TYR A 54 8.03 6.68 -9.79
C TYR A 54 9.37 6.96 -9.11
N GLU A 55 9.64 8.19 -8.71
CA GLU A 55 10.88 8.54 -8.00
C GLU A 55 10.95 7.83 -6.65
N VAL A 56 9.86 7.84 -5.89
CA VAL A 56 9.80 7.14 -4.61
C VAL A 56 9.96 5.63 -4.81
N ALA A 57 9.24 5.06 -5.77
CA ALA A 57 9.33 3.62 -6.07
C ALA A 57 10.76 3.23 -6.43
N LYS A 58 11.42 4.00 -7.29
CA LYS A 58 12.80 3.75 -7.70
C LYS A 58 13.75 3.84 -6.51
N SER A 59 13.61 4.85 -5.67
CA SER A 59 14.48 5.04 -4.50
C SER A 59 14.35 3.89 -3.49
N LEU A 60 13.18 3.29 -3.40
CA LEU A 60 12.92 2.16 -2.50
C LEU A 60 13.28 0.81 -3.12
N GLY A 61 13.39 0.74 -4.44
CA GLY A 61 13.63 -0.51 -5.15
C GLY A 61 12.35 -1.26 -5.51
N ILE A 62 11.21 -0.57 -5.58
CA ILE A 62 9.95 -1.16 -6.03
C ILE A 62 9.93 -1.16 -7.56
N LYS A 63 9.77 -2.33 -8.16
CA LYS A 63 9.74 -2.51 -9.61
C LYS A 63 8.46 -1.91 -10.22
N LYS A 64 8.53 -1.47 -11.47
CA LYS A 64 7.36 -0.97 -12.18
C LYS A 64 6.22 -1.99 -12.25
N GLU A 65 6.56 -3.28 -12.36
CA GLU A 65 5.58 -4.37 -12.39
C GLU A 65 4.79 -4.47 -11.08
N HIS A 66 5.28 -3.88 -10.00
CA HIS A 66 4.62 -3.86 -8.69
C HIS A 66 3.90 -2.55 -8.41
N ILE A 67 3.58 -1.79 -9.46
CA ILE A 67 2.80 -0.55 -9.35
C ILE A 67 1.52 -0.74 -10.16
N HIS A 68 0.38 -0.63 -9.50
CA HIS A 68 -0.93 -0.75 -10.15
C HIS A 68 -1.72 0.56 -10.01
N PHE A 69 -2.16 1.08 -11.13
CA PHE A 69 -3.00 2.28 -11.23
C PHE A 69 -4.44 1.83 -11.48
N THR A 70 -5.36 2.15 -10.56
CA THR A 70 -6.76 1.68 -10.71
C THR A 70 -7.62 2.60 -11.56
N HIS A 71 -7.13 3.77 -11.96
CA HIS A 71 -7.89 4.76 -12.75
C HIS A 71 -9.22 5.11 -12.06
N TYR A 72 -9.17 5.42 -10.76
CA TYR A 72 -10.31 5.79 -9.92
C TYR A 72 -11.33 4.67 -9.67
N VAL A 73 -11.00 3.44 -10.08
CA VAL A 73 -11.79 2.26 -9.71
C VAL A 73 -11.41 1.85 -8.29
N ASP A 74 -12.36 1.33 -7.53
CA ASP A 74 -12.12 0.87 -6.16
C ASP A 74 -11.01 -0.19 -6.13
N LYS A 75 -10.10 -0.05 -5.20
CA LYS A 75 -8.88 -0.90 -5.14
C LYS A 75 -9.17 -2.37 -4.85
N TRP A 76 -10.29 -2.66 -4.18
CA TRP A 76 -10.60 -4.04 -3.82
C TRP A 76 -10.75 -4.95 -5.04
N PHE A 77 -11.20 -4.42 -6.19
CA PHE A 77 -11.30 -5.20 -7.43
C PHE A 77 -9.95 -5.78 -7.84
N PHE A 78 -8.89 -5.00 -7.73
CA PHE A 78 -7.55 -5.46 -8.06
C PHE A 78 -6.98 -6.35 -6.96
N LEU A 79 -7.17 -5.96 -5.70
CA LEU A 79 -6.52 -6.63 -4.56
C LEU A 79 -7.11 -8.00 -4.24
N LYS A 80 -8.37 -8.25 -4.65
CA LYS A 80 -9.07 -9.49 -4.36
C LYS A 80 -8.39 -10.69 -5.01
N ASP A 81 -8.24 -11.78 -4.24
CA ASP A 81 -7.77 -13.09 -4.72
C ASP A 81 -6.39 -13.09 -5.40
N ARG A 82 -5.52 -12.14 -5.05
CA ARG A 82 -4.15 -12.05 -5.57
C ARG A 82 -3.08 -12.35 -4.54
N GLY A 83 -3.45 -12.78 -3.34
CA GLY A 83 -2.50 -13.16 -2.31
C GLY A 83 -1.92 -12.02 -1.49
N PHE A 84 -2.48 -10.82 -1.59
CA PHE A 84 -2.08 -9.71 -0.72
C PHE A 84 -2.52 -9.99 0.72
N LEU A 85 -1.58 -9.85 1.66
CA LEU A 85 -1.88 -10.07 3.08
C LEU A 85 -2.57 -8.86 3.71
N PHE A 86 -2.12 -7.66 3.36
CA PHE A 86 -2.73 -6.42 3.83
C PHE A 86 -2.55 -5.30 2.81
N HIS A 87 -3.33 -4.25 3.00
CA HIS A 87 -3.23 -3.00 2.23
C HIS A 87 -3.29 -1.83 3.20
N LEU A 88 -2.30 -0.95 3.14
CA LEU A 88 -2.24 0.28 3.93
C LEU A 88 -2.76 1.46 3.12
N ASP A 89 -3.72 2.18 3.68
CA ASP A 89 -4.37 3.30 2.99
C ASP A 89 -4.79 4.37 4.00
N ASP A 90 -4.87 5.61 3.56
CA ASP A 90 -5.41 6.71 4.37
C ASP A 90 -6.92 6.88 4.18
N ASP A 91 -7.48 6.28 3.14
CA ASP A 91 -8.89 6.40 2.78
C ASP A 91 -9.70 5.29 3.44
N THR A 92 -10.46 5.65 4.48
CA THR A 92 -11.25 4.68 5.23
C THR A 92 -12.40 4.07 4.43
N ILE A 93 -12.89 4.76 3.39
CA ILE A 93 -13.92 4.21 2.51
C ILE A 93 -13.34 3.06 1.70
N GLU A 94 -12.13 3.23 1.15
CA GLU A 94 -11.42 2.16 0.46
C GLU A 94 -11.18 0.97 1.39
N LEU A 95 -10.80 1.23 2.65
CA LEU A 95 -10.55 0.18 3.63
C LEU A 95 -11.82 -0.58 4.03
N GLU A 96 -12.93 0.12 4.16
CA GLU A 96 -14.23 -0.52 4.44
C GLU A 96 -14.66 -1.45 3.31
N LEU A 97 -14.49 -1.00 2.06
CA LEU A 97 -14.81 -1.80 0.89
C LEU A 97 -13.91 -3.03 0.81
N LEU A 98 -12.64 -2.86 1.13
CA LEU A 98 -11.67 -3.95 1.16
C LEU A 98 -12.07 -5.02 2.19
N GLU A 99 -12.45 -4.58 3.38
CA GLU A 99 -12.91 -5.47 4.46
C GLU A 99 -14.17 -6.23 4.06
N GLU A 100 -15.09 -5.56 3.38
CA GLU A 100 -16.37 -6.13 2.97
C GLU A 100 -16.21 -7.18 1.85
N HIS A 101 -15.32 -6.93 0.90
CA HIS A 101 -15.26 -7.72 -0.34
C HIS A 101 -14.05 -8.66 -0.46
N THR A 102 -13.10 -8.61 0.45
CA THR A 102 -11.87 -9.40 0.33
C THR A 102 -11.41 -9.97 1.67
N ASN A 103 -10.40 -10.83 1.60
CA ASN A 103 -9.67 -11.32 2.78
C ASN A 103 -8.39 -10.53 3.04
N VAL A 104 -8.13 -9.49 2.27
CA VAL A 104 -6.98 -8.61 2.47
C VAL A 104 -7.23 -7.76 3.72
N ILE A 105 -6.28 -7.74 4.65
CA ILE A 105 -6.45 -7.01 5.90
C ILE A 105 -6.26 -5.51 5.67
N PRO A 106 -7.28 -4.68 5.96
CA PRO A 106 -7.16 -3.23 5.82
C PRO A 106 -6.41 -2.62 7.00
N ILE A 107 -5.47 -1.71 6.69
CA ILE A 107 -4.68 -1.02 7.72
C ILE A 107 -4.66 0.48 7.41
N CYS A 108 -4.84 1.31 8.44
CA CYS A 108 -4.75 2.76 8.34
C CYS A 108 -3.67 3.27 9.29
N HIS A 109 -2.85 4.23 8.82
CA HIS A 109 -1.77 4.82 9.62
C HIS A 109 -2.13 6.18 10.21
N TYR A 110 -3.40 6.58 10.11
CA TYR A 110 -3.94 7.80 10.72
C TYR A 110 -5.03 7.45 11.74
N ASP A 111 -5.22 8.31 12.74
CA ASP A 111 -6.18 8.04 13.81
C ASP A 111 -7.65 8.18 13.39
N TRP A 112 -7.94 8.83 12.26
CA TRP A 112 -9.30 8.80 11.72
C TRP A 112 -9.69 7.40 11.24
N GLY A 113 -8.73 6.51 11.07
CA GLY A 113 -8.95 5.10 10.76
C GLY A 113 -8.48 4.17 11.87
N ILE A 114 -8.65 4.57 13.13
CA ILE A 114 -8.15 3.81 14.27
C ILE A 114 -8.70 2.38 14.35
N LYS A 115 -9.90 2.17 13.81
CA LYS A 115 -10.48 0.82 13.68
C LYS A 115 -9.53 -0.13 12.92
N TYR A 116 -8.73 0.41 12.01
CA TYR A 116 -7.82 -0.35 11.16
C TYR A 116 -6.36 -0.22 11.61
N GLY A 117 -6.12 0.27 12.80
CA GLY A 117 -4.77 0.38 13.38
C GLY A 117 -4.50 1.73 14.01
N GLY A 118 -4.42 2.78 13.19
CA GLY A 118 -4.13 4.12 13.67
C GLY A 118 -2.63 4.40 13.75
N LYS A 119 -2.30 5.64 14.08
CA LYS A 119 -0.94 6.17 14.11
C LYS A 119 0.00 5.35 14.99
N LYS A 120 -0.48 4.88 16.13
CA LYS A 120 0.35 4.16 17.10
C LYS A 120 0.56 2.69 16.76
N GLU A 121 -0.45 2.02 16.19
CA GLU A 121 -0.48 0.56 16.06
C GLU A 121 -0.26 0.03 14.65
N TRP A 122 -0.28 0.87 13.62
CA TRP A 122 -0.27 0.38 12.25
C TRP A 122 0.98 -0.45 11.89
N LYS A 123 2.16 -0.03 12.38
CA LYS A 123 3.42 -0.73 12.10
C LYS A 123 3.42 -2.11 12.73
N ASN A 124 3.04 -2.17 14.01
CA ASN A 124 2.99 -3.43 14.75
C ASN A 124 1.98 -4.39 14.12
N LYS A 125 0.85 -3.86 13.67
CA LYS A 125 -0.16 -4.66 12.97
C LYS A 125 0.40 -5.27 11.68
N CYS A 126 1.11 -4.49 10.88
CA CYS A 126 1.76 -4.99 9.66
C CYS A 126 2.78 -6.07 9.98
N LEU A 127 3.66 -5.83 10.95
CA LEU A 127 4.70 -6.78 11.33
C LEU A 127 4.13 -8.08 11.84
N LYS A 128 3.05 -8.01 12.61
CA LYS A 128 2.36 -9.19 13.14
C LYS A 128 1.77 -10.03 12.01
N ILE A 129 1.10 -9.40 11.06
CA ILE A 129 0.54 -10.08 9.87
C ILE A 129 1.64 -10.77 9.07
N LEU A 130 2.79 -10.10 8.91
CA LEU A 130 3.94 -10.63 8.19
C LEU A 130 4.76 -11.62 8.99
N ASN A 131 4.45 -11.81 10.27
CA ASN A 131 5.21 -12.65 11.19
C ASN A 131 6.67 -12.19 11.30
N LEU A 132 6.87 -10.89 11.40
CA LEU A 132 8.18 -10.27 11.58
C LEU A 132 8.30 -9.71 13.00
N GLU A 133 9.55 -9.58 13.47
CA GLU A 133 9.81 -9.04 14.81
C GLU A 133 9.49 -7.55 14.89
N ILE A 134 8.86 -7.18 15.97
CA ILE A 134 8.56 -5.78 16.30
C ILE A 134 9.87 -5.03 16.75
#